data_3e3371555c8adbdd3540139c621c3735
#
_entry.id   3e3371555c8adbdd3540139c621c3735
#
_cell.length_a   1.000
_cell.length_b   1.000
_cell.length_c   1.000
_cell.angle_alpha   90.00
_cell.angle_beta   90.00
_cell.angle_gamma   90.00
#
_symmetry.space_group_name_H-M   'P 1'
#
loop_
_entity.id
_entity.type
_entity.pdbx_description
1 polymer ?
#
loop_
_entity_poly.entity_id
_entity_poly.type
_entity_poly.pdbx_seq_one_letter_code
_entity_poly.pdbx_strand_id
1 'polypeptide(L)'
;MAAAQAEYALGIDVGGTKIYAGVIDLASGQVLSTGRKRTRPERGADFFAQRVQDVAATALDGAKLPHGAQVAGIGIGLAGQVDRARGLLLGAPNLAAGVVDMPIRDLLAKRFGLPVVIGNDVEIGAYGEQHYGAGRGCDDFVCVFVGTGVGGAIVEGGKMRRGATGTAGEIGHTVAMYDGRICGCGGRGHLEAYASRTAITRVLLAELARGRKSLLSELHNPDDRMVRSKVLAKCEQEGDELVLETLREAGDYLGAGLASLANLVNPARIIIGGGLIDATRTVFDRAKHKAHDVALPVPARELDVVRTKLGDDSGIVGAAWMAAHAQPDE
;
A
#
# COMPACT_ATOMS: atom_id res chain seq x y z
N MET A 1 -15.34 15.07 -32.54
CA MET A 1 -15.27 13.61 -32.38
C MET A 1 -14.92 13.41 -30.90
N ALA A 2 -15.80 12.79 -30.11
CA ALA A 2 -15.44 12.41 -28.74
C ALA A 2 -14.24 11.44 -28.82
N ALA A 3 -13.16 11.73 -28.10
CA ALA A 3 -12.05 10.80 -27.99
C ALA A 3 -12.64 9.46 -27.48
N ALA A 4 -12.34 8.35 -28.16
CA ALA A 4 -12.74 7.04 -27.68
C ALA A 4 -12.22 6.90 -26.25
N GLN A 5 -13.16 6.69 -25.31
CA GLN A 5 -12.80 6.54 -23.91
C GLN A 5 -11.89 5.32 -23.80
N ALA A 6 -10.74 5.48 -23.15
CA ALA A 6 -9.80 4.38 -22.96
C ALA A 6 -10.51 3.20 -22.28
N GLU A 7 -10.47 2.02 -22.91
CA GLU A 7 -11.17 0.84 -22.38
C GLU A 7 -10.30 0.03 -21.42
N TYR A 8 -8.98 0.01 -21.66
CA TYR A 8 -8.02 -0.82 -20.91
C TYR A 8 -6.77 -0.01 -20.57
N ALA A 9 -6.18 -0.30 -19.41
CA ALA A 9 -4.87 0.24 -19.02
C ALA A 9 -4.05 -0.79 -18.25
N LEU A 10 -2.73 -0.65 -18.28
CA LEU A 10 -1.81 -1.43 -17.46
C LEU A 10 -1.54 -0.69 -16.16
N GLY A 11 -1.82 -1.33 -15.03
CA GLY A 11 -1.42 -0.87 -13.71
C GLY A 11 -0.26 -1.70 -13.18
N ILE A 12 0.71 -1.03 -12.55
CA ILE A 12 1.89 -1.65 -11.93
C ILE A 12 2.01 -1.14 -10.49
N ASP A 13 2.11 -2.05 -9.53
CA ASP A 13 2.39 -1.78 -8.11
C ASP A 13 3.76 -2.33 -7.76
N VAL A 14 4.67 -1.46 -7.32
CA VAL A 14 6.06 -1.78 -6.99
C VAL A 14 6.31 -1.55 -5.52
N GLY A 15 6.19 -2.61 -4.75
CA GLY A 15 6.57 -2.64 -3.33
C GLY A 15 8.01 -3.11 -3.10
N GLY A 16 8.50 -2.96 -1.89
CA GLY A 16 9.85 -3.42 -1.50
C GLY A 16 10.05 -4.94 -1.60
N THR A 17 8.98 -5.73 -1.62
CA THR A 17 9.03 -7.20 -1.62
C THR A 17 8.54 -7.83 -2.92
N LYS A 18 7.53 -7.23 -3.54
CA LYS A 18 6.89 -7.73 -4.77
C LYS A 18 6.70 -6.61 -5.78
N ILE A 19 6.73 -6.96 -7.06
CA ILE A 19 6.22 -6.18 -8.18
C ILE A 19 5.00 -6.92 -8.69
N TYR A 20 3.89 -6.21 -8.86
CA TYR A 20 2.63 -6.75 -9.33
C TYR A 20 2.08 -5.86 -10.44
N ALA A 21 1.67 -6.44 -11.56
CA ALA A 21 1.07 -5.70 -12.67
C ALA A 21 -0.20 -6.40 -13.15
N GLY A 22 -1.13 -5.62 -13.70
CA GLY A 22 -2.35 -6.15 -14.28
C GLY A 22 -2.89 -5.26 -15.38
N VAL A 23 -3.49 -5.87 -16.40
CA VAL A 23 -4.32 -5.19 -17.40
C VAL A 23 -5.74 -5.11 -16.84
N ILE A 24 -6.27 -3.90 -16.80
CA ILE A 24 -7.52 -3.56 -16.14
C ILE A 24 -8.54 -3.09 -17.18
N ASP A 25 -9.75 -3.63 -17.12
CA ASP A 25 -10.93 -3.06 -17.77
C ASP A 25 -11.37 -1.82 -16.98
N LEU A 26 -11.25 -0.64 -17.59
CA LEU A 26 -11.51 0.64 -16.93
C LEU A 26 -12.99 0.92 -16.68
N ALA A 27 -13.90 0.24 -17.37
CA ALA A 27 -15.33 0.39 -17.13
C ALA A 27 -15.77 -0.32 -15.84
N SER A 28 -15.18 -1.49 -15.55
CA SER A 28 -15.59 -2.35 -14.43
C SER A 28 -14.59 -2.38 -13.27
N GLY A 29 -13.32 -2.03 -13.52
CA GLY A 29 -12.20 -2.27 -12.59
C GLY A 29 -11.74 -3.73 -12.56
N GLN A 30 -12.22 -4.57 -13.47
CA GLN A 30 -11.86 -5.99 -13.52
C GLN A 30 -10.42 -6.20 -13.97
N VAL A 31 -9.69 -7.06 -13.25
CA VAL A 31 -8.34 -7.50 -13.62
C VAL A 31 -8.45 -8.61 -14.64
N LEU A 32 -7.95 -8.38 -15.87
CA LEU A 32 -8.03 -9.32 -16.99
C LEU A 32 -6.85 -10.28 -17.05
N SER A 33 -5.67 -9.79 -16.68
CA SER A 33 -4.43 -10.57 -16.66
C SER A 33 -3.49 -10.00 -15.61
N THR A 34 -2.55 -10.81 -15.15
CA THR A 34 -1.56 -10.37 -14.15
C THR A 34 -0.17 -10.90 -14.42
N GLY A 35 0.83 -10.13 -13.97
CA GLY A 35 2.22 -10.55 -13.82
C GLY A 35 2.68 -10.27 -12.39
N ARG A 36 3.49 -11.17 -11.81
CA ARG A 36 3.98 -11.01 -10.43
C ARG A 36 5.37 -11.60 -10.26
N LYS A 37 6.29 -10.82 -9.67
CA LYS A 37 7.63 -11.30 -9.30
C LYS A 37 8.08 -10.66 -7.98
N ARG A 38 9.07 -11.27 -7.30
CA ARG A 38 9.74 -10.66 -6.14
C ARG A 38 10.61 -9.51 -6.62
N THR A 39 10.62 -8.40 -5.90
CA THR A 39 11.38 -7.18 -6.23
C THR A 39 12.88 -7.44 -6.27
N ARG A 40 13.46 -8.09 -5.24
CA ARG A 40 14.90 -8.39 -5.10
C ARG A 40 15.79 -7.17 -5.33
N PRO A 41 15.57 -6.08 -4.60
CA PRO A 41 16.26 -4.82 -4.81
C PRO A 41 17.78 -4.92 -4.56
N GLU A 42 18.23 -5.89 -3.77
CA GLU A 42 19.64 -6.18 -3.50
C GLU A 42 20.49 -6.50 -4.74
N ARG A 43 19.83 -6.80 -5.87
CA ARG A 43 20.50 -7.10 -7.14
C ARG A 43 20.83 -5.88 -8.00
N GLY A 44 20.51 -4.67 -7.53
CA GLY A 44 20.86 -3.41 -8.17
C GLY A 44 19.80 -2.84 -9.12
N ALA A 45 20.06 -1.62 -9.59
CA ALA A 45 19.11 -0.79 -10.36
C ALA A 45 18.70 -1.41 -11.69
N ASP A 46 19.66 -1.89 -12.49
CA ASP A 46 19.38 -2.49 -13.81
C ASP A 46 18.49 -3.74 -13.69
N PHE A 47 18.79 -4.59 -12.71
CA PHE A 47 17.97 -5.75 -12.43
C PHE A 47 16.55 -5.37 -12.00
N PHE A 48 16.42 -4.32 -11.18
CA PHE A 48 15.13 -3.81 -10.76
C PHE A 48 14.32 -3.28 -11.96
N ALA A 49 14.92 -2.43 -12.81
CA ALA A 49 14.28 -1.92 -14.01
C ALA A 49 13.83 -3.04 -14.96
N GLN A 50 14.71 -4.01 -15.23
CA GLN A 50 14.38 -5.16 -16.07
C GLN A 50 13.23 -5.99 -15.46
N ARG A 51 13.23 -6.14 -14.12
CA ARG A 51 12.18 -6.89 -13.41
C ARG A 51 10.82 -6.23 -13.53
N VAL A 52 10.75 -4.89 -13.43
CA VAL A 52 9.50 -4.13 -13.64
C VAL A 52 9.00 -4.35 -15.08
N GLN A 53 9.87 -4.22 -16.07
CA GLN A 53 9.52 -4.45 -17.49
C GLN A 53 9.03 -5.89 -17.74
N ASP A 54 9.70 -6.89 -17.18
CA ASP A 54 9.28 -8.30 -17.33
C ASP A 54 7.89 -8.57 -16.75
N VAL A 55 7.58 -7.97 -15.59
CA VAL A 55 6.27 -8.14 -14.94
C VAL A 55 5.18 -7.46 -15.77
N ALA A 56 5.46 -6.25 -16.28
CA ALA A 56 4.58 -5.52 -17.18
C ALA A 56 4.30 -6.31 -18.48
N ALA A 57 5.35 -6.83 -19.11
CA ALA A 57 5.22 -7.67 -20.32
C ALA A 57 4.37 -8.91 -20.06
N THR A 58 4.60 -9.61 -18.94
CA THR A 58 3.81 -10.79 -18.56
C THR A 58 2.31 -10.48 -18.45
N ALA A 59 1.97 -9.32 -17.86
CA ALA A 59 0.56 -8.91 -17.75
C ALA A 59 -0.02 -8.55 -19.12
N LEU A 60 0.71 -7.82 -19.96
CA LEU A 60 0.25 -7.45 -21.32
C LEU A 60 0.07 -8.67 -22.21
N ASP A 61 1.03 -9.60 -22.23
CA ASP A 61 0.99 -10.81 -23.06
C ASP A 61 -0.13 -11.77 -22.62
N GLY A 62 -0.47 -11.76 -21.33
CA GLY A 62 -1.56 -12.57 -20.77
C GLY A 62 -2.95 -11.99 -21.03
N ALA A 63 -3.08 -10.74 -21.45
CA ALA A 63 -4.37 -10.09 -21.64
C ALA A 63 -5.02 -10.54 -22.95
N LYS A 64 -6.20 -11.14 -22.85
CA LYS A 64 -7.04 -11.51 -24.01
C LYS A 64 -8.00 -10.36 -24.30
N LEU A 65 -7.48 -9.32 -24.94
CA LEU A 65 -8.31 -8.17 -25.32
C LEU A 65 -9.14 -8.46 -26.58
N PRO A 66 -10.31 -7.84 -26.75
CA PRO A 66 -11.09 -7.89 -27.97
C PRO A 66 -10.27 -7.43 -29.19
N HIS A 67 -10.63 -7.90 -30.39
CA HIS A 67 -9.94 -7.51 -31.61
C HIS A 67 -10.01 -6.00 -31.83
N GLY A 68 -8.85 -5.37 -32.01
CA GLY A 68 -8.72 -3.92 -32.19
C GLY A 68 -8.68 -3.10 -30.91
N ALA A 69 -8.90 -3.70 -29.75
CA ALA A 69 -8.76 -3.02 -28.47
C ALA A 69 -7.26 -2.78 -28.13
N GLN A 70 -6.99 -1.64 -27.51
CA GLN A 70 -5.63 -1.22 -27.15
C GLN A 70 -5.58 -0.82 -25.67
N VAL A 71 -4.41 -1.03 -25.07
CA VAL A 71 -4.08 -0.49 -23.75
C VAL A 71 -3.71 0.98 -23.91
N ALA A 72 -4.44 1.87 -23.22
CA ALA A 72 -4.30 3.32 -23.36
C ALA A 72 -3.02 3.88 -22.75
N GLY A 73 -2.46 3.22 -21.74
CA GLY A 73 -1.28 3.69 -21.04
C GLY A 73 -0.88 2.77 -19.89
N ILE A 74 0.19 3.17 -19.22
CA ILE A 74 0.77 2.49 -18.07
C ILE A 74 0.75 3.42 -16.87
N GLY A 75 0.12 3.00 -15.78
CA GLY A 75 0.27 3.62 -14.48
C GLY A 75 1.20 2.79 -13.60
N ILE A 76 2.09 3.44 -12.87
CA ILE A 76 2.98 2.75 -11.94
C ILE A 76 3.00 3.45 -10.58
N GLY A 77 2.74 2.68 -9.52
CA GLY A 77 2.93 3.08 -8.13
C GLY A 77 4.24 2.53 -7.58
N LEU A 78 4.96 3.36 -6.88
CA LEU A 78 6.29 3.07 -6.38
C LEU A 78 6.35 3.30 -4.87
N ALA A 79 6.81 2.28 -4.13
CA ALA A 79 7.06 2.39 -2.68
C ALA A 79 8.27 3.30 -2.43
N GLY A 80 8.03 4.60 -2.29
CA GLY A 80 9.06 5.61 -2.07
C GLY A 80 8.64 7.00 -2.54
N GLN A 81 9.62 7.91 -2.53
CA GLN A 81 9.42 9.26 -3.03
C GLN A 81 9.53 9.30 -4.55
N VAL A 82 8.58 9.93 -5.20
CA VAL A 82 8.51 10.07 -6.65
C VAL A 82 8.50 11.54 -7.06
N ASP A 83 9.25 11.86 -8.11
CA ASP A 83 9.13 13.12 -8.84
C ASP A 83 8.28 12.87 -10.08
N ARG A 84 7.00 13.21 -10.00
CA ARG A 84 6.05 12.97 -11.08
C ARG A 84 6.37 13.78 -12.33
N ALA A 85 6.73 15.05 -12.16
CA ALA A 85 7.03 15.94 -13.27
C ALA A 85 8.22 15.41 -14.08
N ARG A 86 9.27 14.97 -13.40
CA ARG A 86 10.46 14.40 -14.07
C ARG A 86 10.31 12.90 -14.38
N GLY A 87 9.33 12.20 -13.82
CA GLY A 87 9.13 10.76 -14.04
C GLY A 87 10.14 9.88 -13.31
N LEU A 88 10.67 10.34 -12.17
CA LEU A 88 11.76 9.69 -11.43
C LEU A 88 11.28 9.04 -10.14
N LEU A 89 11.84 7.87 -9.84
CA LEU A 89 11.89 7.36 -8.47
C LEU A 89 13.11 7.97 -7.78
N LEU A 90 12.87 8.93 -6.87
CA LEU A 90 13.93 9.66 -6.17
C LEU A 90 14.67 8.80 -5.15
N GLY A 91 13.97 7.85 -4.55
CA GLY A 91 14.52 6.92 -3.58
C GLY A 91 13.42 6.21 -2.80
N ALA A 92 13.77 5.06 -2.24
CA ALA A 92 12.84 4.28 -1.43
C ALA A 92 13.60 3.61 -0.28
N PRO A 93 13.18 3.81 0.98
CA PRO A 93 13.84 3.21 2.15
C PRO A 93 13.89 1.67 2.08
N ASN A 94 12.94 1.07 1.37
CA ASN A 94 12.78 -0.37 1.25
C ASN A 94 13.35 -0.94 -0.07
N LEU A 95 13.97 -0.12 -0.91
CA LEU A 95 14.70 -0.52 -2.11
C LEU A 95 16.21 -0.34 -1.87
N ALA A 96 17.04 -1.08 -2.62
CA ALA A 96 18.48 -1.00 -2.42
C ALA A 96 19.03 0.40 -2.72
N ALA A 97 20.13 0.75 -2.08
CA ALA A 97 20.80 2.05 -2.18
C ALA A 97 21.18 2.50 -3.61
N GLY A 98 21.10 1.61 -4.60
CA GLY A 98 21.38 1.92 -6.02
C GLY A 98 20.15 2.29 -6.85
N VAL A 99 18.93 2.27 -6.27
CA VAL A 99 17.69 2.63 -6.98
C VAL A 99 17.33 4.07 -6.60
N VAL A 100 18.13 5.02 -7.05
CA VAL A 100 17.99 6.47 -6.80
C VAL A 100 17.95 7.18 -8.13
N ASP A 101 17.11 8.21 -8.26
CA ASP A 101 16.92 9.02 -9.46
C ASP A 101 16.67 8.19 -10.73
N MET A 102 15.96 7.07 -10.58
CA MET A 102 15.69 6.16 -11.70
C MET A 102 14.60 6.73 -12.62
N PRO A 103 14.86 6.91 -13.94
CA PRO A 103 13.89 7.42 -14.89
C PRO A 103 12.89 6.34 -15.33
N ILE A 104 12.12 5.83 -14.37
CA ILE A 104 11.26 4.65 -14.57
C ILE A 104 10.15 4.91 -15.60
N ARG A 105 9.62 6.14 -15.65
CA ARG A 105 8.65 6.55 -16.66
C ARG A 105 9.21 6.34 -18.07
N ASP A 106 10.37 6.90 -18.34
CA ASP A 106 10.97 6.91 -19.68
C ASP A 106 11.43 5.50 -20.08
N LEU A 107 11.92 4.71 -19.13
CA LEU A 107 12.27 3.30 -19.36
C LEU A 107 11.06 2.46 -19.81
N LEU A 108 9.90 2.64 -19.16
CA LEU A 108 8.68 1.94 -19.53
C LEU A 108 8.09 2.48 -20.84
N ALA A 109 8.04 3.80 -21.02
CA ALA A 109 7.55 4.42 -22.25
C ALA A 109 8.36 3.97 -23.48
N LYS A 110 9.69 3.95 -23.38
CA LYS A 110 10.59 3.45 -24.44
C LYS A 110 10.37 1.96 -24.73
N ARG A 111 10.14 1.14 -23.71
CA ARG A 111 9.99 -0.33 -23.85
C ARG A 111 8.68 -0.71 -24.51
N PHE A 112 7.57 -0.02 -24.16
CA PHE A 112 6.22 -0.43 -24.55
C PHE A 112 5.56 0.49 -25.58
N GLY A 113 6.11 1.68 -25.84
CA GLY A 113 5.52 2.65 -26.77
C GLY A 113 4.20 3.26 -26.26
N LEU A 114 3.96 3.21 -24.95
CA LEU A 114 2.74 3.68 -24.30
C LEU A 114 3.04 4.90 -23.42
N PRO A 115 2.08 5.82 -23.23
CA PRO A 115 2.19 6.87 -22.22
C PRO A 115 2.30 6.24 -20.82
N VAL A 116 3.14 6.83 -19.96
CA VAL A 116 3.40 6.33 -18.61
C VAL A 116 3.21 7.44 -17.58
N VAL A 117 2.46 7.17 -16.53
CA VAL A 117 2.31 8.04 -15.36
C VAL A 117 2.82 7.33 -14.12
N ILE A 118 3.41 8.08 -13.19
CA ILE A 118 3.96 7.54 -11.95
C ILE A 118 3.27 8.15 -10.72
N GLY A 119 3.15 7.37 -9.67
CA GLY A 119 2.61 7.79 -8.38
C GLY A 119 3.26 7.06 -7.20
N ASN A 120 2.89 7.43 -5.99
CA ASN A 120 3.23 6.67 -4.80
C ASN A 120 2.34 5.41 -4.71
N ASP A 121 2.85 4.32 -4.10
CA ASP A 121 2.14 3.03 -3.98
C ASP A 121 0.84 3.13 -3.16
N VAL A 122 0.83 3.93 -2.11
CA VAL A 122 -0.37 4.14 -1.27
C VAL A 122 -1.42 4.98 -2.00
N GLU A 123 -0.97 6.00 -2.73
CA GLU A 123 -1.85 6.87 -3.51
C GLU A 123 -2.58 6.09 -4.61
N ILE A 124 -1.87 5.25 -5.36
CA ILE A 124 -2.53 4.42 -6.37
C ILE A 124 -3.54 3.46 -5.73
N GLY A 125 -3.22 2.87 -4.57
CA GLY A 125 -4.16 2.05 -3.82
C GLY A 125 -5.43 2.80 -3.44
N ALA A 126 -5.29 4.06 -3.01
CA ALA A 126 -6.43 4.92 -2.68
C ALA A 126 -7.27 5.26 -3.92
N TYR A 127 -6.68 5.51 -5.09
CA TYR A 127 -7.42 5.67 -6.35
C TYR A 127 -8.21 4.41 -6.72
N GLY A 128 -7.62 3.23 -6.55
CA GLY A 128 -8.33 1.97 -6.76
C GLY A 128 -9.58 1.86 -5.89
N GLU A 129 -9.43 2.10 -4.59
CA GLU A 129 -10.54 2.06 -3.65
C GLU A 129 -11.57 3.16 -3.91
N GLN A 130 -11.16 4.36 -4.33
CA GLN A 130 -12.02 5.48 -4.67
C GLN A 130 -12.98 5.15 -5.82
N HIS A 131 -12.45 4.56 -6.89
CA HIS A 131 -13.20 4.41 -8.13
C HIS A 131 -13.88 3.04 -8.27
N TYR A 132 -13.30 1.98 -7.68
CA TYR A 132 -13.82 0.62 -7.85
C TYR A 132 -14.03 -0.13 -6.53
N GLY A 133 -13.55 0.41 -5.40
CA GLY A 133 -13.53 -0.26 -4.12
C GLY A 133 -14.43 0.34 -3.04
N ALA A 134 -13.93 0.34 -1.82
CA ALA A 134 -14.64 0.77 -0.62
C ALA A 134 -14.83 2.29 -0.52
N GLY A 135 -14.10 3.09 -1.31
CA GLY A 135 -14.23 4.55 -1.39
C GLY A 135 -15.32 5.04 -2.33
N ARG A 136 -15.96 4.17 -3.11
CA ARG A 136 -17.01 4.57 -4.06
C ARG A 136 -18.15 5.29 -3.35
N GLY A 137 -18.52 6.46 -3.91
CA GLY A 137 -19.61 7.28 -3.37
C GLY A 137 -19.29 7.98 -2.05
N CYS A 138 -18.00 8.06 -1.67
CA CYS A 138 -17.53 8.78 -0.51
C CYS A 138 -16.46 9.79 -0.97
N ASP A 139 -16.73 11.08 -0.78
CA ASP A 139 -15.83 12.15 -1.22
C ASP A 139 -14.76 12.50 -0.18
N ASP A 140 -15.00 12.16 1.10
CA ASP A 140 -14.11 12.46 2.21
C ASP A 140 -13.73 11.18 2.95
N PHE A 141 -12.56 10.62 2.60
CA PHE A 141 -12.08 9.39 3.23
C PHE A 141 -10.56 9.37 3.33
N VAL A 142 -10.07 8.49 4.20
CA VAL A 142 -8.64 8.21 4.36
C VAL A 142 -8.41 6.73 4.07
N CYS A 143 -7.42 6.42 3.22
CA CYS A 143 -6.89 5.08 3.10
C CYS A 143 -5.68 4.89 4.01
N VAL A 144 -5.59 3.74 4.67
CA VAL A 144 -4.43 3.34 5.49
C VAL A 144 -4.03 1.93 5.09
N PHE A 145 -2.84 1.77 4.53
CA PHE A 145 -2.31 0.47 4.13
C PHE A 145 -1.24 -0.01 5.11
N VAL A 146 -1.49 -1.16 5.74
CA VAL A 146 -0.61 -1.75 6.75
C VAL A 146 0.02 -3.02 6.20
N GLY A 147 1.31 -2.92 5.93
CA GLY A 147 2.13 -4.00 5.40
C GLY A 147 3.48 -4.06 6.10
N THR A 148 4.56 -4.04 5.34
CA THR A 148 5.94 -3.90 5.87
C THR A 148 6.08 -2.62 6.69
N GLY A 149 5.50 -1.52 6.21
CA GLY A 149 5.32 -0.24 6.88
C GLY A 149 3.84 0.10 7.08
N VAL A 150 3.57 1.38 7.36
CA VAL A 150 2.23 1.98 7.42
C VAL A 150 2.22 3.20 6.52
N GLY A 151 1.42 3.17 5.48
CA GLY A 151 1.23 4.30 4.58
C GLY A 151 -0.21 4.79 4.59
N GLY A 152 -0.42 6.03 4.15
CA GLY A 152 -1.76 6.60 4.06
C GLY A 152 -1.95 7.55 2.89
N ALA A 153 -3.21 7.77 2.55
CA ALA A 153 -3.64 8.75 1.56
C ALA A 153 -4.95 9.38 2.01
N ILE A 154 -5.10 10.68 1.79
CA ILE A 154 -6.26 11.46 2.20
C ILE A 154 -6.99 11.92 0.93
N VAL A 155 -8.29 11.65 0.86
CA VAL A 155 -9.19 12.17 -0.18
C VAL A 155 -10.16 13.13 0.48
N GLU A 156 -10.27 14.34 -0.05
CA GLU A 156 -11.09 15.43 0.45
C GLU A 156 -11.85 16.07 -0.72
N GLY A 157 -13.18 16.13 -0.64
CA GLY A 157 -14.02 16.58 -1.73
C GLY A 157 -13.82 15.80 -3.03
N GLY A 158 -13.58 14.49 -2.93
CA GLY A 158 -13.33 13.57 -4.06
C GLY A 158 -11.93 13.70 -4.69
N LYS A 159 -11.03 14.54 -4.13
CA LYS A 159 -9.69 14.77 -4.67
C LYS A 159 -8.60 14.30 -3.71
N MET A 160 -7.54 13.73 -4.27
CA MET A 160 -6.37 13.35 -3.50
C MET A 160 -5.67 14.58 -2.92
N ARG A 161 -5.53 14.62 -1.59
CA ARG A 161 -4.79 15.68 -0.90
C ARG A 161 -3.30 15.39 -0.94
N ARG A 162 -2.55 16.17 -1.71
CA ARG A 162 -1.11 15.99 -1.86
C ARG A 162 -0.27 16.88 -0.94
N GLY A 163 -0.84 17.99 -0.46
CA GLY A 163 -0.10 18.99 0.33
C GLY A 163 0.90 19.80 -0.50
N ALA A 164 1.70 20.60 0.17
CA ALA A 164 2.62 21.55 -0.48
C ALA A 164 3.79 20.87 -1.23
N THR A 165 4.20 19.69 -0.78
CA THR A 165 5.37 18.96 -1.32
C THR A 165 4.98 17.65 -2.00
N GLY A 166 3.69 17.35 -2.12
CA GLY A 166 3.21 16.09 -2.69
C GLY A 166 3.29 14.89 -1.74
N THR A 167 3.55 15.10 -0.44
CA THR A 167 3.79 14.02 0.55
C THR A 167 2.75 14.00 1.68
N ALA A 168 1.58 14.60 1.49
CA ALA A 168 0.51 14.49 2.48
C ALA A 168 0.04 13.04 2.60
N GLY A 169 -0.35 12.65 3.83
CA GLY A 169 -0.79 11.28 4.07
C GLY A 169 0.30 10.36 4.67
N GLU A 170 1.46 10.87 5.06
CA GLU A 170 2.52 10.13 5.77
C GLU A 170 2.08 9.72 7.19
N ILE A 171 0.95 9.01 7.26
CA ILE A 171 0.24 8.65 8.51
C ILE A 171 1.10 7.77 9.40
N GLY A 172 1.87 6.86 8.81
CA GLY A 172 2.78 5.97 9.54
C GLY A 172 3.90 6.72 10.28
N HIS A 173 4.20 7.95 9.87
CA HIS A 173 5.23 8.80 10.49
C HIS A 173 4.68 9.85 11.46
N THR A 174 3.39 9.80 11.76
CA THR A 174 2.83 10.58 12.89
C THR A 174 3.34 10.03 14.22
N VAL A 175 3.58 10.90 15.20
CA VAL A 175 4.09 10.50 16.52
C VAL A 175 2.96 9.90 17.34
N ALA A 176 3.01 8.58 17.56
CA ALA A 176 2.08 7.84 18.42
C ALA A 176 2.58 7.82 19.89
N MET A 177 3.89 7.93 20.11
CA MET A 177 4.47 7.98 21.45
C MET A 177 5.73 8.86 21.45
N TYR A 178 5.71 9.93 22.23
CA TYR A 178 6.88 10.79 22.38
C TYR A 178 8.11 10.00 22.86
N ASP A 179 9.24 10.20 22.22
CA ASP A 179 10.53 9.50 22.46
C ASP A 179 10.44 7.96 22.50
N GLY A 180 9.46 7.38 21.81
CA GLY A 180 9.19 5.94 21.77
C GLY A 180 10.14 5.15 20.88
N ARG A 181 9.65 4.02 20.34
CA ARG A 181 10.42 3.08 19.51
C ARG A 181 11.05 3.78 18.30
N ILE A 182 12.26 3.35 17.91
CA ILE A 182 12.92 3.85 16.69
C ILE A 182 12.18 3.31 15.48
N CYS A 183 11.75 4.22 14.59
CA CYS A 183 11.17 3.93 13.30
C CYS A 183 12.24 3.59 12.25
N GLY A 184 11.88 2.89 11.18
CA GLY A 184 12.76 2.60 10.04
C GLY A 184 13.30 3.85 9.33
N CYS A 185 12.61 4.99 9.41
CA CYS A 185 13.05 6.27 8.87
C CYS A 185 14.11 7.01 9.74
N GLY A 186 14.47 6.46 10.91
CA GLY A 186 15.39 7.07 11.87
C GLY A 186 14.72 7.94 12.94
N GLY A 187 13.47 8.35 12.77
CA GLY A 187 12.70 9.08 13.77
C GLY A 187 12.25 8.19 14.92
N ARG A 188 11.71 8.81 15.99
CA ARG A 188 11.21 8.10 17.17
C ARG A 188 9.73 8.24 17.37
N GLY A 189 9.09 7.18 17.89
CA GLY A 189 7.71 7.17 18.34
C GLY A 189 6.66 7.17 17.23
N HIS A 190 7.06 7.01 15.97
CA HIS A 190 6.17 6.96 14.84
C HIS A 190 5.22 5.76 14.89
N LEU A 191 3.97 5.94 14.44
CA LEU A 191 2.93 4.91 14.42
C LEU A 191 3.43 3.62 13.74
N GLU A 192 4.17 3.71 12.66
CA GLU A 192 4.76 2.57 11.95
C GLU A 192 5.63 1.68 12.85
N ALA A 193 6.35 2.28 13.82
CA ALA A 193 7.20 1.54 14.76
C ALA A 193 6.42 0.67 15.76
N TYR A 194 5.08 0.74 15.74
CA TYR A 194 4.19 -0.02 16.59
C TYR A 194 3.21 -0.90 15.80
N ALA A 195 2.67 -0.39 14.70
CA ALA A 195 1.56 -1.01 13.98
C ALA A 195 1.96 -1.80 12.73
N SER A 196 3.19 -1.62 12.21
CA SER A 196 3.63 -2.32 11.00
C SER A 196 4.02 -3.78 11.25
N ARG A 197 4.03 -4.58 10.17
CA ARG A 197 4.55 -5.96 10.25
C ARG A 197 6.02 -6.00 10.67
N THR A 198 6.82 -5.00 10.30
CA THR A 198 8.21 -4.87 10.77
C THR A 198 8.27 -4.70 12.27
N ALA A 199 7.40 -3.86 12.85
CA ALA A 199 7.32 -3.64 14.28
C ALA A 199 6.89 -4.92 15.02
N ILE A 200 5.83 -5.58 14.54
CA ILE A 200 5.33 -6.86 15.07
C ILE A 200 6.46 -7.91 15.05
N THR A 201 7.16 -8.04 13.90
CA THR A 201 8.27 -8.99 13.77
C THR A 201 9.35 -8.75 14.82
N ARG A 202 9.75 -7.50 15.04
CA ARG A 202 10.79 -7.15 16.04
C ARG A 202 10.38 -7.56 17.45
N VAL A 203 9.12 -7.31 17.83
CA VAL A 203 8.59 -7.71 19.15
C VAL A 203 8.60 -9.22 19.29
N LEU A 204 8.02 -9.93 18.33
CA LEU A 204 7.90 -11.39 18.38
C LEU A 204 9.27 -12.08 18.46
N LEU A 205 10.23 -11.67 17.63
CA LEU A 205 11.56 -12.26 17.65
C LEU A 205 12.32 -11.94 18.94
N ALA A 206 12.14 -10.75 19.52
CA ALA A 206 12.73 -10.39 20.82
C ALA A 206 12.14 -11.24 21.96
N GLU A 207 10.84 -11.50 21.96
CA GLU A 207 10.19 -12.33 22.97
C GLU A 207 10.56 -13.82 22.86
N LEU A 208 10.70 -14.34 21.62
CA LEU A 208 11.25 -15.69 21.40
C LEU A 208 12.69 -15.81 21.92
N ALA A 209 13.52 -14.79 21.67
CA ALA A 209 14.92 -14.77 22.19
C ALA A 209 14.98 -14.71 23.72
N ARG A 210 13.94 -14.18 24.39
CA ARG A 210 13.79 -14.22 25.86
C ARG A 210 13.23 -15.55 26.36
N GLY A 211 12.95 -16.51 25.50
CA GLY A 211 12.47 -17.86 25.87
C GLY A 211 10.95 -17.97 25.97
N ARG A 212 10.17 -16.99 25.51
CA ARG A 212 8.71 -17.16 25.42
C ARG A 212 8.37 -18.27 24.43
N LYS A 213 7.49 -19.19 24.84
CA LYS A 213 7.00 -20.27 23.98
C LYS A 213 5.96 -19.72 22.99
N SER A 214 6.06 -20.11 21.73
CA SER A 214 5.13 -19.75 20.67
C SER A 214 5.23 -20.75 19.51
N LEU A 215 4.12 -21.04 18.85
CA LEU A 215 4.06 -21.81 17.61
C LEU A 215 4.89 -21.15 16.51
N LEU A 216 5.12 -19.86 16.62
CA LEU A 216 5.95 -19.08 15.70
C LEU A 216 7.36 -19.67 15.59
N SER A 217 7.94 -20.23 16.66
CA SER A 217 9.27 -20.84 16.64
C SER A 217 9.39 -22.03 15.68
N GLU A 218 8.28 -22.71 15.39
CA GLU A 218 8.21 -23.84 14.47
C GLU A 218 7.89 -23.41 13.03
N LEU A 219 7.11 -22.34 12.86
CA LEU A 219 6.58 -21.90 11.57
C LEU A 219 7.42 -20.81 10.89
N HIS A 220 8.20 -20.05 11.65
CA HIS A 220 9.07 -19.00 11.12
C HIS A 220 10.41 -19.59 10.70
N ASN A 221 10.82 -19.32 9.44
CA ASN A 221 12.16 -19.65 9.01
C ASN A 221 13.16 -18.63 9.59
N PRO A 222 14.15 -19.05 10.40
CA PRO A 222 15.14 -18.15 11.00
C PRO A 222 15.94 -17.32 9.97
N ASP A 223 16.08 -17.79 8.74
CA ASP A 223 16.75 -17.07 7.66
C ASP A 223 15.90 -15.91 7.08
N ASP A 224 14.58 -15.92 7.33
CA ASP A 224 13.70 -14.85 6.93
C ASP A 224 13.84 -13.67 7.91
N ARG A 225 14.26 -12.51 7.42
CA ARG A 225 14.37 -11.28 8.23
C ARG A 225 13.05 -10.80 8.83
N MET A 226 11.92 -11.27 8.30
CA MET A 226 10.58 -10.85 8.71
C MET A 226 9.63 -12.05 8.81
N VAL A 227 8.78 -12.04 9.83
CA VAL A 227 7.67 -12.97 9.94
C VAL A 227 6.67 -12.69 8.81
N ARG A 228 6.37 -13.71 8.01
CA ARG A 228 5.43 -13.59 6.89
C ARG A 228 4.00 -13.44 7.40
N SER A 229 3.19 -12.61 6.75
CA SER A 229 1.79 -12.40 7.15
C SER A 229 1.00 -13.70 7.26
N LYS A 230 1.22 -14.68 6.36
CA LYS A 230 0.59 -16.00 6.43
C LYS A 230 0.99 -16.83 7.66
N VAL A 231 2.19 -16.62 8.19
CA VAL A 231 2.64 -17.27 9.44
C VAL A 231 1.92 -16.63 10.62
N LEU A 232 1.82 -15.30 10.65
CA LEU A 232 1.02 -14.57 11.66
C LEU A 232 -0.44 -15.05 11.65
N ALA A 233 -1.05 -15.16 10.45
CA ALA A 233 -2.42 -15.65 10.29
C ALA A 233 -2.59 -17.07 10.84
N LYS A 234 -1.64 -17.96 10.59
CA LYS A 234 -1.68 -19.33 11.10
C LYS A 234 -1.57 -19.36 12.63
N CYS A 235 -0.62 -18.60 13.22
CA CYS A 235 -0.49 -18.49 14.66
C CYS A 235 -1.76 -17.89 15.32
N GLU A 236 -2.37 -16.87 14.69
CA GLU A 236 -3.63 -16.28 15.14
C GLU A 236 -4.76 -17.32 15.15
N GLN A 237 -4.90 -18.10 14.07
CA GLN A 237 -5.92 -19.16 13.95
C GLN A 237 -5.77 -20.27 14.98
N GLU A 238 -4.52 -20.64 15.32
CA GLU A 238 -4.21 -21.66 16.32
C GLU A 238 -4.25 -21.11 17.78
N GLY A 239 -4.54 -19.81 17.94
CA GLY A 239 -4.66 -19.19 19.26
C GLY A 239 -3.34 -18.95 19.98
N ASP A 240 -2.24 -18.76 19.24
CA ASP A 240 -0.92 -18.46 19.81
C ASP A 240 -0.94 -17.16 20.62
N GLU A 241 -0.75 -17.27 21.93
CA GLU A 241 -0.94 -16.16 22.87
C GLU A 241 0.05 -15.02 22.62
N LEU A 242 1.34 -15.32 22.36
CA LEU A 242 2.35 -14.31 22.09
C LEU A 242 2.02 -13.51 20.83
N VAL A 243 1.59 -14.20 19.77
CA VAL A 243 1.22 -13.54 18.51
C VAL A 243 -0.05 -12.73 18.70
N LEU A 244 -1.07 -13.26 19.37
CA LEU A 244 -2.34 -12.55 19.65
C LEU A 244 -2.12 -11.30 20.50
N GLU A 245 -1.31 -11.34 21.56
CA GLU A 245 -0.95 -10.17 22.36
C GLU A 245 -0.28 -9.09 21.49
N THR A 246 0.70 -9.48 20.67
CA THR A 246 1.42 -8.56 19.80
C THR A 246 0.51 -7.94 18.74
N LEU A 247 -0.39 -8.73 18.14
CA LEU A 247 -1.37 -8.23 17.16
C LEU A 247 -2.38 -7.27 17.79
N ARG A 248 -2.82 -7.54 19.04
CA ARG A 248 -3.72 -6.64 19.78
C ARG A 248 -3.04 -5.31 20.08
N GLU A 249 -1.80 -5.33 20.57
CA GLU A 249 -1.01 -4.12 20.82
C GLU A 249 -0.87 -3.28 19.54
N ALA A 250 -0.48 -3.92 18.42
CA ALA A 250 -0.36 -3.26 17.13
C ALA A 250 -1.69 -2.64 16.66
N GLY A 251 -2.80 -3.36 16.84
CA GLY A 251 -4.14 -2.87 16.54
C GLY A 251 -4.56 -1.69 17.41
N ASP A 252 -4.20 -1.69 18.71
CA ASP A 252 -4.49 -0.57 19.61
C ASP A 252 -3.74 0.70 19.22
N TYR A 253 -2.43 0.60 18.89
CA TYR A 253 -1.67 1.73 18.36
C TYR A 253 -2.24 2.24 17.03
N LEU A 254 -2.57 1.33 16.12
CA LEU A 254 -3.19 1.71 14.84
C LEU A 254 -4.50 2.46 15.10
N GLY A 255 -5.37 1.93 15.94
CA GLY A 255 -6.65 2.55 16.26
C GLY A 255 -6.53 3.92 16.92
N ALA A 256 -5.55 4.13 17.79
CA ALA A 256 -5.25 5.45 18.35
C ALA A 256 -4.82 6.46 17.27
N GLY A 257 -3.99 6.00 16.30
CA GLY A 257 -3.64 6.79 15.12
C GLY A 257 -4.85 7.14 14.26
N LEU A 258 -5.76 6.17 14.03
CA LEU A 258 -7.01 6.40 13.29
C LEU A 258 -7.93 7.39 14.01
N ALA A 259 -8.03 7.33 15.35
CA ALA A 259 -8.77 8.30 16.16
C ALA A 259 -8.20 9.73 16.00
N SER A 260 -6.88 9.85 15.96
CA SER A 260 -6.21 11.13 15.69
C SER A 260 -6.57 11.69 14.31
N LEU A 261 -6.62 10.82 13.29
CA LEU A 261 -7.07 11.20 11.95
C LEU A 261 -8.55 11.60 11.94
N ALA A 262 -9.41 10.85 12.62
CA ALA A 262 -10.82 11.18 12.75
C ALA A 262 -11.02 12.58 13.36
N ASN A 263 -10.25 12.91 14.40
CA ASN A 263 -10.32 14.22 15.05
C ASN A 263 -9.70 15.35 14.22
N LEU A 264 -8.70 15.07 13.37
CA LEU A 264 -7.94 16.08 12.63
C LEU A 264 -8.53 16.37 11.25
N VAL A 265 -8.90 15.30 10.52
CA VAL A 265 -9.35 15.38 9.12
C VAL A 265 -10.87 15.24 9.04
N ASN A 266 -11.50 14.60 10.04
CA ASN A 266 -12.93 14.31 10.12
C ASN A 266 -13.50 13.65 8.85
N PRO A 267 -12.90 12.53 8.40
CA PRO A 267 -13.37 11.84 7.20
C PRO A 267 -14.66 11.08 7.50
N ALA A 268 -15.51 10.94 6.49
CA ALA A 268 -16.70 10.07 6.59
C ALA A 268 -16.32 8.59 6.68
N ARG A 269 -15.17 8.21 6.10
CA ARG A 269 -14.70 6.82 6.07
C ARG A 269 -13.20 6.69 6.26
N ILE A 270 -12.76 5.65 6.98
CA ILE A 270 -11.37 5.20 6.98
C ILE A 270 -11.32 3.79 6.39
N ILE A 271 -10.60 3.63 5.30
CA ILE A 271 -10.43 2.36 4.56
C ILE A 271 -9.08 1.77 4.96
N ILE A 272 -9.07 0.59 5.55
CA ILE A 272 -7.84 -0.05 6.02
C ILE A 272 -7.56 -1.30 5.19
N GLY A 273 -6.37 -1.38 4.61
CA GLY A 273 -5.94 -2.51 3.80
C GLY A 273 -4.48 -2.88 4.01
N GLY A 274 -3.95 -3.65 3.08
CA GLY A 274 -2.57 -4.10 3.06
C GLY A 274 -2.36 -5.48 3.67
N GLY A 275 -1.25 -6.12 3.30
CA GLY A 275 -1.05 -7.55 3.51
C GLY A 275 -1.01 -8.03 4.97
N LEU A 276 -0.90 -7.14 5.97
CA LEU A 276 -1.09 -7.51 7.37
C LEU A 276 -2.59 -7.57 7.70
N ILE A 277 -3.34 -6.57 7.27
CA ILE A 277 -4.79 -6.47 7.51
C ILE A 277 -5.55 -7.59 6.80
N ASP A 278 -5.15 -7.93 5.57
CA ASP A 278 -5.76 -9.00 4.79
C ASP A 278 -5.51 -10.38 5.40
N ALA A 279 -4.34 -10.56 6.04
CA ALA A 279 -3.94 -11.84 6.62
C ALA A 279 -4.49 -12.04 8.04
N THR A 280 -4.67 -10.99 8.84
CA THR A 280 -5.06 -11.08 10.25
C THR A 280 -6.37 -10.37 10.53
N ARG A 281 -7.18 -10.92 11.45
CA ARG A 281 -8.43 -10.26 11.90
C ARG A 281 -8.18 -9.33 13.08
N THR A 282 -7.34 -9.77 14.02
CA THR A 282 -7.12 -9.11 15.31
C THR A 282 -6.69 -7.66 15.16
N VAL A 283 -5.74 -7.37 14.23
CA VAL A 283 -5.26 -6.00 14.02
C VAL A 283 -6.37 -5.07 13.57
N PHE A 284 -7.16 -5.49 12.58
CA PHE A 284 -8.28 -4.68 12.08
C PHE A 284 -9.36 -4.47 13.13
N ASP A 285 -9.81 -5.55 13.77
CA ASP A 285 -10.92 -5.49 14.74
C ASP A 285 -10.54 -4.62 15.95
N ARG A 286 -9.29 -4.73 16.43
CA ARG A 286 -8.77 -3.87 17.50
C ARG A 286 -8.64 -2.42 17.07
N ALA A 287 -8.09 -2.17 15.88
CA ALA A 287 -7.93 -0.81 15.35
C ALA A 287 -9.29 -0.11 15.17
N LYS A 288 -10.28 -0.81 14.59
CA LYS A 288 -11.64 -0.29 14.44
C LYS A 288 -12.24 0.05 15.80
N HIS A 289 -12.22 -0.88 16.76
CA HIS A 289 -12.76 -0.66 18.11
C HIS A 289 -12.06 0.53 18.78
N LYS A 290 -10.73 0.56 18.79
CA LYS A 290 -9.95 1.60 19.45
C LYS A 290 -10.13 2.97 18.78
N ALA A 291 -10.32 3.04 17.47
CA ALA A 291 -10.60 4.28 16.76
C ALA A 291 -11.89 4.93 17.27
N HIS A 292 -12.96 4.16 17.42
CA HIS A 292 -14.24 4.65 17.97
C HIS A 292 -14.16 4.99 19.47
N ASP A 293 -13.38 4.24 20.25
CA ASP A 293 -13.23 4.41 21.68
C ASP A 293 -12.46 5.70 22.06
N VAL A 294 -11.49 6.09 21.22
CA VAL A 294 -10.56 7.19 21.52
C VAL A 294 -10.91 8.50 20.79
N ALA A 295 -11.57 8.42 19.65
CA ALA A 295 -11.98 9.63 18.91
C ALA A 295 -13.01 10.43 19.72
N LEU A 296 -13.08 11.74 19.46
CA LEU A 296 -14.11 12.59 20.04
C LEU A 296 -15.53 12.09 19.68
N PRO A 297 -16.54 12.28 20.53
CA PRO A 297 -17.86 11.67 20.35
C PRO A 297 -18.54 11.97 19.01
N VAL A 298 -18.35 13.18 18.45
CA VAL A 298 -18.99 13.55 17.18
C VAL A 298 -18.31 12.85 16.00
N PRO A 299 -16.98 12.95 15.80
CA PRO A 299 -16.31 12.17 14.78
C PRO A 299 -16.52 10.66 14.93
N ALA A 300 -16.42 10.11 16.16
CA ALA A 300 -16.55 8.67 16.40
C ALA A 300 -17.91 8.11 15.97
N ARG A 301 -18.99 8.87 16.15
CA ARG A 301 -20.35 8.41 15.83
C ARG A 301 -20.58 8.27 14.33
N GLU A 302 -20.01 9.16 13.54
CA GLU A 302 -20.23 9.21 12.09
C GLU A 302 -19.14 8.46 11.29
N LEU A 303 -18.04 8.08 11.94
CA LEU A 303 -16.90 7.41 11.31
C LEU A 303 -17.23 5.98 10.88
N ASP A 304 -17.09 5.68 9.59
CA ASP A 304 -17.16 4.33 9.04
C ASP A 304 -15.75 3.76 8.85
N VAL A 305 -15.37 2.74 9.63
CA VAL A 305 -14.08 2.06 9.50
C VAL A 305 -14.27 0.72 8.81
N VAL A 306 -13.73 0.59 7.60
CA VAL A 306 -13.94 -0.56 6.72
C VAL A 306 -12.62 -1.12 6.18
N ARG A 307 -12.66 -2.37 5.71
CA ARG A 307 -11.55 -2.96 4.96
C ARG A 307 -11.57 -2.50 3.51
N THR A 308 -10.40 -2.53 2.86
CA THR A 308 -10.32 -2.44 1.38
C THR A 308 -11.22 -3.49 0.73
N LYS A 309 -11.83 -3.11 -0.39
CA LYS A 309 -12.67 -4.02 -1.18
C LYS A 309 -11.86 -4.75 -2.25
N LEU A 310 -10.84 -4.09 -2.80
CA LEU A 310 -9.99 -4.64 -3.86
C LEU A 310 -8.82 -5.47 -3.30
N GLY A 311 -8.50 -5.35 -2.02
CA GLY A 311 -7.40 -6.09 -1.39
C GLY A 311 -6.07 -5.86 -2.09
N ASP A 312 -5.40 -6.95 -2.48
CA ASP A 312 -4.08 -6.93 -3.16
C ASP A 312 -4.12 -6.24 -4.54
N ASP A 313 -5.30 -6.11 -5.16
CA ASP A 313 -5.48 -5.51 -6.48
C ASP A 313 -5.66 -3.98 -6.44
N SER A 314 -5.86 -3.37 -5.24
CA SER A 314 -6.08 -1.92 -5.10
C SER A 314 -5.00 -1.10 -5.82
N GLY A 315 -3.73 -1.50 -5.68
CA GLY A 315 -2.60 -0.82 -6.30
C GLY A 315 -2.65 -0.85 -7.83
N ILE A 316 -2.77 -2.04 -8.43
CA ILE A 316 -2.77 -2.18 -9.90
C ILE A 316 -4.02 -1.57 -10.55
N VAL A 317 -5.18 -1.67 -9.89
CA VAL A 317 -6.45 -1.08 -10.38
C VAL A 317 -6.37 0.44 -10.35
N GLY A 318 -5.88 1.03 -9.25
CA GLY A 318 -5.72 2.48 -9.15
C GLY A 318 -4.62 3.04 -10.04
N ALA A 319 -3.51 2.31 -10.23
CA ALA A 319 -2.47 2.69 -11.18
C ALA A 319 -3.02 2.74 -12.62
N ALA A 320 -3.79 1.73 -13.02
CA ALA A 320 -4.44 1.69 -14.34
C ALA A 320 -5.45 2.85 -14.50
N TRP A 321 -6.23 3.13 -13.47
CA TRP A 321 -7.14 4.28 -13.48
C TRP A 321 -6.36 5.60 -13.68
N MET A 322 -5.27 5.79 -12.95
CA MET A 322 -4.41 6.95 -13.06
C MET A 322 -3.83 7.10 -14.48
N ALA A 323 -3.43 5.99 -15.14
CA ALA A 323 -2.95 6.02 -16.52
C ALA A 323 -3.95 6.60 -17.53
N ALA A 324 -5.24 6.35 -17.29
CA ALA A 324 -6.31 6.78 -18.20
C ALA A 324 -6.85 8.19 -17.89
N HIS A 325 -6.66 8.70 -16.67
CA HIS A 325 -7.32 9.93 -16.18
C HIS A 325 -6.36 11.02 -15.71
N ALA A 326 -5.05 10.73 -15.56
CA ALA A 326 -4.09 11.76 -15.18
C ALA A 326 -3.97 12.81 -16.28
N GLN A 327 -4.09 14.07 -15.89
CA GLN A 327 -3.73 15.18 -16.76
C GLN A 327 -2.20 15.27 -16.86
N PRO A 328 -1.65 15.70 -18.01
CA PRO A 328 -0.18 15.76 -18.22
C PRO A 328 0.59 16.58 -17.17
N ASP A 329 -0.10 17.44 -16.41
CA ASP A 329 0.49 18.38 -15.45
C ASP A 329 0.07 18.09 -13.98
N GLU A 330 -0.62 16.97 -13.70
CA GLU A 330 -0.96 16.49 -12.35
C GLU A 330 -0.01 15.36 -11.91
#